data_5379b602b57956e32fdc8e831316750c
#
_entry.id   5379b602b57956e32fdc8e831316750c
#
_cell.length_a   1.000
_cell.length_b   1.000
_cell.length_c   1.000
_cell.angle_alpha   90.00
_cell.angle_beta   90.00
_cell.angle_gamma   90.00
#
_symmetry.space_group_name_H-M   'P 1'
#
loop_
_entity.id
_entity.type
_entity.pdbx_description
1 polymer ?
#
loop_
_entity_poly.entity_id
_entity_poly.type
_entity_poly.pdbx_seq_one_letter_code
_entity_poly.pdbx_strand_id
1 'polypeptide(L)'
;EHLNCWDSIWNYGFSYAFAIGEVPYVDFNMITPGFYNFIMSLGLHISHNNLVFLIEQSILITLTFFIVYKMYGKRAWLFLFFMSIVKYYAFVPSYNFFLMFLTILIIYLEKKDTSDYLIGLLLGFCILTKHTIGIFLVIPSFVFYFKDKKRLFKRFVGCLIPCVIFVIYLLIIGAFKDFFDLCVLGLFDFASKNSEIIIKYAVFSIMLLVLTIVYIIFNKKDILGYYLLSYFSVMIPIFSYYHFSLYLAICSLMLLSILKLSDRYLGILGISLTMVIFSFYITFNITGEFLGAHNFNYVHLLSGNKKNFEYLNELYLKYDKQSNTNIVSSKNVWIKISNEEKLDYFMLPLTGNYGYNGTKKMIDRVKNGKSTYYIIDMVEYI
;
A
#
# COMPACT_ATOMS: atom_id res chain seq x y z
N GLU A 1 6.00 8.79 -18.83
CA GLU A 1 6.25 7.69 -17.88
C GLU A 1 5.29 7.82 -16.72
N HIS A 2 4.36 7.06 -16.73
CA HIS A 2 2.97 7.18 -16.36
C HIS A 2 2.72 6.78 -14.92
N LEU A 3 1.64 7.30 -14.34
CA LEU A 3 1.02 6.90 -13.08
C LEU A 3 0.57 5.40 -13.09
N ASN A 4 1.32 4.53 -13.75
CA ASN A 4 1.17 3.09 -13.66
C ASN A 4 1.68 2.62 -12.29
N CYS A 5 1.01 3.05 -11.23
CA CYS A 5 1.18 2.41 -9.96
C CYS A 5 0.26 1.20 -9.93
N TRP A 6 0.78 0.07 -10.32
CA TRP A 6 0.15 -1.24 -10.26
C TRP A 6 -0.52 -1.49 -8.91
N ASP A 7 0.13 -1.03 -7.83
CA ASP A 7 -0.40 -1.13 -6.46
C ASP A 7 -1.78 -0.51 -6.31
N SER A 8 -2.08 0.61 -6.98
CA SER A 8 -3.40 1.25 -6.87
C SER A 8 -4.49 0.45 -7.55
N ILE A 9 -4.19 -0.12 -8.73
CA ILE A 9 -5.14 -0.95 -9.49
C ILE A 9 -5.51 -2.17 -8.66
N TRP A 10 -4.53 -2.86 -8.13
CA TRP A 10 -4.75 -4.06 -7.32
C TRP A 10 -5.45 -3.75 -6.01
N ASN A 11 -5.05 -2.67 -5.34
CA ASN A 11 -5.72 -2.28 -4.11
C ASN A 11 -7.19 -1.90 -4.34
N TYR A 12 -7.51 -1.22 -5.43
CA TYR A 12 -8.90 -0.99 -5.81
C TYR A 12 -9.62 -2.30 -6.13
N GLY A 13 -9.02 -3.17 -6.93
CA GLY A 13 -9.57 -4.48 -7.28
C GLY A 13 -9.87 -5.34 -6.05
N PHE A 14 -8.91 -5.48 -5.14
CA PHE A 14 -9.12 -6.21 -3.89
C PHE A 14 -10.23 -5.60 -3.04
N SER A 15 -10.28 -4.26 -2.92
CA SER A 15 -11.34 -3.61 -2.16
C SER A 15 -12.71 -3.78 -2.82
N TYR A 16 -12.77 -3.76 -4.14
CA TYR A 16 -13.96 -4.08 -4.91
C TYR A 16 -14.43 -5.53 -4.67
N ALA A 17 -13.50 -6.50 -4.71
CA ALA A 17 -13.81 -7.91 -4.46
C ALA A 17 -14.45 -8.09 -3.07
N PHE A 18 -13.89 -7.47 -2.03
CA PHE A 18 -14.53 -7.46 -0.71
C PHE A 18 -15.93 -6.82 -0.74
N ALA A 19 -16.11 -5.71 -1.47
CA ALA A 19 -17.39 -5.00 -1.55
C ALA A 19 -18.49 -5.83 -2.22
N ILE A 20 -18.16 -6.66 -3.20
CA ILE A 20 -19.12 -7.56 -3.86
C ILE A 20 -19.27 -8.92 -3.15
N GLY A 21 -18.63 -9.10 -1.98
CA GLY A 21 -18.77 -10.29 -1.14
C GLY A 21 -17.89 -11.47 -1.54
N GLU A 22 -16.83 -11.25 -2.32
CA GLU A 22 -15.84 -12.29 -2.61
C GLU A 22 -14.96 -12.57 -1.39
N VAL A 23 -14.59 -13.83 -1.23
CA VAL A 23 -13.80 -14.31 -0.11
C VAL A 23 -12.31 -14.33 -0.49
N PRO A 24 -11.44 -13.57 0.21
CA PRO A 24 -10.02 -13.56 -0.08
C PRO A 24 -9.40 -14.95 0.09
N TYR A 25 -8.40 -15.25 -0.74
CA TYR A 25 -7.67 -16.52 -0.82
C TYR A 25 -8.49 -17.71 -1.37
N VAL A 26 -9.83 -17.60 -1.41
CA VAL A 26 -10.74 -18.61 -1.95
C VAL A 26 -11.19 -18.23 -3.37
N ASP A 27 -11.80 -17.05 -3.51
CA ASP A 27 -12.35 -16.58 -4.78
C ASP A 27 -11.29 -15.84 -5.61
N PHE A 28 -10.39 -15.11 -4.95
CA PHE A 28 -9.31 -14.36 -5.58
C PHE A 28 -8.00 -14.43 -4.78
N ASN A 29 -6.87 -14.27 -5.48
CA ASN A 29 -5.55 -14.28 -4.87
C ASN A 29 -5.25 -12.96 -4.16
N MET A 30 -4.65 -13.06 -2.99
CA MET A 30 -4.20 -11.92 -2.22
C MET A 30 -2.88 -12.23 -1.51
N ILE A 31 -1.89 -11.32 -1.61
CA ILE A 31 -0.55 -11.52 -1.05
C ILE A 31 -0.34 -10.84 0.30
N THR A 32 -1.37 -10.20 0.82
CA THR A 32 -1.38 -9.53 2.12
C THR A 32 -2.57 -9.99 2.94
N PRO A 33 -2.59 -9.78 4.28
CA PRO A 33 -3.75 -10.14 5.10
C PRO A 33 -5.04 -9.36 4.80
N GLY A 34 -4.96 -8.24 4.05
CA GLY A 34 -6.14 -7.59 3.47
C GLY A 34 -6.88 -6.59 4.33
N PHE A 35 -6.41 -6.26 5.54
CA PHE A 35 -7.12 -5.33 6.43
C PHE A 35 -7.35 -3.95 5.78
N TYR A 36 -6.36 -3.41 5.06
CA TYR A 36 -6.54 -2.17 4.30
C TYR A 36 -7.67 -2.27 3.29
N ASN A 37 -7.68 -3.34 2.50
CA ASN A 37 -8.67 -3.53 1.45
C ASN A 37 -10.07 -3.76 2.01
N PHE A 38 -10.19 -4.42 3.17
CA PHE A 38 -11.44 -4.54 3.89
C PHE A 38 -11.96 -3.16 4.35
N ILE A 39 -11.10 -2.29 4.91
CA ILE A 39 -11.50 -0.93 5.30
C ILE A 39 -11.95 -0.12 4.08
N MET A 40 -11.18 -0.14 2.99
CA MET A 40 -11.50 0.59 1.76
C MET A 40 -12.71 0.00 1.01
N SER A 41 -13.12 -1.23 1.31
CA SER A 41 -14.35 -1.79 0.75
C SER A 41 -15.63 -1.22 1.36
N LEU A 42 -15.56 -0.62 2.55
CA LEU A 42 -16.73 -0.11 3.25
C LEU A 42 -17.46 1.00 2.45
N GLY A 43 -16.70 1.91 1.84
CA GLY A 43 -17.29 2.91 0.94
C GLY A 43 -17.76 2.29 -0.37
N LEU A 44 -17.02 1.31 -0.90
CA LEU A 44 -17.37 0.63 -2.14
C LEU A 44 -18.67 -0.19 -2.04
N HIS A 45 -19.11 -0.61 -0.85
CA HIS A 45 -20.46 -1.16 -0.65
C HIS A 45 -21.60 -0.15 -0.96
N ILE A 46 -21.32 1.17 -0.84
CA ILE A 46 -22.28 2.22 -1.17
C ILE A 46 -22.30 2.45 -2.68
N SER A 47 -21.17 2.47 -3.30
CA SER A 47 -21.02 2.61 -4.76
C SER A 47 -19.69 2.01 -5.21
N HIS A 48 -19.73 1.11 -6.17
CA HIS A 48 -18.57 0.48 -6.77
C HIS A 48 -17.70 1.45 -7.60
N ASN A 49 -17.98 2.76 -7.53
CA ASN A 49 -17.25 3.76 -8.29
C ASN A 49 -15.87 4.00 -7.68
N ASN A 50 -14.86 4.05 -8.53
CA ASN A 50 -13.49 4.39 -8.16
C ASN A 50 -13.36 5.79 -7.49
N LEU A 51 -14.28 6.71 -7.74
CA LEU A 51 -14.31 8.01 -7.06
C LEU A 51 -14.47 7.85 -5.54
N VAL A 52 -15.29 6.90 -5.09
CA VAL A 52 -15.45 6.59 -3.66
C VAL A 52 -14.12 6.16 -3.05
N PHE A 53 -13.41 5.27 -3.72
CA PHE A 53 -12.07 4.81 -3.29
C PHE A 53 -11.07 5.97 -3.20
N LEU A 54 -11.11 6.92 -4.15
CA LEU A 54 -10.28 8.13 -4.09
C LEU A 54 -10.67 9.09 -2.97
N ILE A 55 -11.97 9.21 -2.68
CA ILE A 55 -12.46 10.00 -1.54
C ILE A 55 -11.96 9.40 -0.22
N GLU A 56 -12.06 8.09 -0.04
CA GLU A 56 -11.54 7.40 1.15
C GLU A 56 -10.03 7.62 1.31
N GLN A 57 -9.25 7.50 0.22
CA GLN A 57 -7.82 7.82 0.24
C GLN A 57 -7.57 9.28 0.63
N SER A 58 -8.36 10.22 0.11
CA SER A 58 -8.23 11.65 0.44
C SER A 58 -8.54 11.92 1.92
N ILE A 59 -9.48 11.20 2.50
CA ILE A 59 -9.77 11.23 3.93
C ILE A 59 -8.56 10.72 4.72
N LEU A 60 -7.96 9.59 4.32
CA LEU A 60 -6.77 9.06 4.98
C LEU A 60 -5.57 10.03 4.92
N ILE A 61 -5.35 10.67 3.76
CA ILE A 61 -4.32 11.71 3.61
C ILE A 61 -4.58 12.87 4.56
N THR A 62 -5.83 13.34 4.60
CA THR A 62 -6.24 14.46 5.47
C THR A 62 -6.05 14.11 6.95
N LEU A 63 -6.45 12.91 7.37
CA LEU A 63 -6.24 12.42 8.73
C LEU A 63 -4.76 12.31 9.08
N THR A 64 -3.93 11.79 8.16
CA THR A 64 -2.49 11.70 8.33
C THR A 64 -1.89 13.09 8.57
N PHE A 65 -2.21 14.05 7.69
CA PHE A 65 -1.76 15.44 7.85
C PHE A 65 -2.23 16.05 9.17
N PHE A 66 -3.50 15.84 9.54
CA PHE A 66 -4.07 16.35 10.79
C PHE A 66 -3.33 15.82 12.01
N ILE A 67 -2.97 14.53 12.05
CA ILE A 67 -2.19 13.95 13.14
C ILE A 67 -0.80 14.58 13.21
N VAL A 68 -0.12 14.72 12.07
CA VAL A 68 1.19 15.40 12.00
C VAL A 68 1.07 16.85 12.44
N TYR A 69 0.00 17.55 12.06
CA TYR A 69 -0.28 18.91 12.50
C TYR A 69 -0.49 18.99 14.04
N LYS A 70 -1.19 18.02 14.63
CA LYS A 70 -1.33 17.93 16.08
C LYS A 70 0.00 17.70 16.81
N MET A 71 0.96 17.04 16.17
CA MET A 71 2.29 16.78 16.73
C MET A 71 3.24 17.97 16.59
N TYR A 72 3.21 18.67 15.45
CA TYR A 72 4.25 19.63 15.06
C TYR A 72 3.74 21.02 14.64
N GLY A 73 2.44 21.29 14.79
CA GLY A 73 1.85 22.56 14.40
C GLY A 73 2.05 22.87 12.91
N LYS A 74 2.32 24.13 12.60
CA LYS A 74 2.50 24.61 11.22
C LYS A 74 3.66 23.94 10.45
N ARG A 75 4.62 23.30 11.16
CA ARG A 75 5.72 22.54 10.53
C ARG A 75 5.20 21.35 9.70
N ALA A 76 3.99 20.87 9.99
CA ALA A 76 3.36 19.77 9.23
C ALA A 76 3.28 20.04 7.73
N TRP A 77 3.32 21.27 7.26
CA TRP A 77 3.39 21.61 5.84
C TRP A 77 4.66 21.09 5.16
N LEU A 78 5.77 21.00 5.90
CA LEU A 78 6.98 20.36 5.36
C LEU A 78 6.79 18.83 5.18
N PHE A 79 5.96 18.19 6.00
CA PHE A 79 5.63 16.78 5.77
C PHE A 79 4.92 16.59 4.42
N LEU A 80 3.94 17.44 4.08
CA LEU A 80 3.28 17.39 2.76
C LEU A 80 4.27 17.65 1.62
N PHE A 81 5.20 18.58 1.80
CA PHE A 81 6.27 18.79 0.83
C PHE A 81 7.08 17.50 0.60
N PHE A 82 7.51 16.82 1.66
CA PHE A 82 8.26 15.56 1.52
C PHE A 82 7.42 14.44 0.90
N MET A 83 6.12 14.40 1.14
CA MET A 83 5.21 13.49 0.45
C MET A 83 5.13 13.76 -1.06
N SER A 84 5.29 15.01 -1.49
CA SER A 84 5.13 15.43 -2.90
C SER A 84 6.41 15.36 -3.73
N ILE A 85 7.59 15.33 -3.09
CA ILE A 85 8.91 15.41 -3.77
C ILE A 85 9.08 14.31 -4.83
N VAL A 86 8.63 13.09 -4.57
CA VAL A 86 8.83 11.97 -5.50
C VAL A 86 7.55 11.76 -6.31
N LYS A 87 7.26 12.68 -7.23
CA LYS A 87 6.15 12.62 -8.18
C LYS A 87 4.80 12.23 -7.53
N TYR A 88 4.55 12.68 -6.31
CA TYR A 88 3.33 12.38 -5.54
C TYR A 88 3.05 10.89 -5.27
N TYR A 89 4.01 10.01 -5.47
CA TYR A 89 3.80 8.56 -5.23
C TYR A 89 3.41 8.23 -3.78
N ALA A 90 3.78 9.06 -2.80
CA ALA A 90 3.33 8.88 -1.42
C ALA A 90 1.81 9.06 -1.23
N PHE A 91 1.10 9.67 -2.19
CA PHE A 91 -0.36 9.87 -2.13
C PHE A 91 -1.15 8.73 -2.79
N VAL A 92 -0.46 7.81 -3.43
CA VAL A 92 -1.09 6.70 -4.16
C VAL A 92 -1.91 5.82 -3.20
N PRO A 93 -3.19 5.50 -3.52
CA PRO A 93 -4.00 4.61 -2.73
C PRO A 93 -3.36 3.22 -2.62
N SER A 94 -2.98 2.85 -1.39
CA SER A 94 -2.32 1.56 -1.17
C SER A 94 -2.25 1.16 0.30
N TYR A 95 -2.11 -0.13 0.54
CA TYR A 95 -1.83 -0.67 1.87
C TYR A 95 -0.52 -0.11 2.46
N ASN A 96 0.46 0.27 1.64
CA ASN A 96 1.71 0.87 2.12
C ASN A 96 1.47 2.30 2.68
N PHE A 97 0.62 3.11 2.02
CA PHE A 97 0.20 4.40 2.56
C PHE A 97 -0.56 4.24 3.88
N PHE A 98 -1.51 3.31 3.92
CA PHE A 98 -2.29 3.05 5.13
C PHE A 98 -1.41 2.59 6.29
N LEU A 99 -0.38 1.79 6.01
CA LEU A 99 0.61 1.40 7.01
C LEU A 99 1.42 2.60 7.53
N MET A 100 1.78 3.55 6.66
CA MET A 100 2.40 4.81 7.07
C MET A 100 1.46 5.61 7.97
N PHE A 101 0.19 5.73 7.61
CA PHE A 101 -0.84 6.37 8.45
C PHE A 101 -0.93 5.73 9.84
N LEU A 102 -1.06 4.39 9.92
CA LEU A 102 -1.10 3.68 11.19
C LEU A 102 0.17 3.90 12.02
N THR A 103 1.35 3.89 11.38
CA THR A 103 2.63 4.14 12.06
C THR A 103 2.68 5.54 12.64
N ILE A 104 2.25 6.57 11.89
CA ILE A 104 2.18 7.96 12.36
C ILE A 104 1.18 8.09 13.51
N LEU A 105 0.03 7.42 13.43
CA LEU A 105 -0.96 7.38 14.50
C LEU A 105 -0.38 6.75 15.77
N ILE A 106 0.32 5.63 15.65
CA ILE A 106 0.99 4.97 16.78
C ILE A 106 2.01 5.92 17.42
N ILE A 107 2.88 6.56 16.63
CA ILE A 107 3.86 7.53 17.14
C ILE A 107 3.17 8.68 17.88
N TYR A 108 2.06 9.19 17.36
CA TYR A 108 1.27 10.23 18.03
C TYR A 108 0.73 9.77 19.38
N LEU A 109 0.15 8.56 19.43
CA LEU A 109 -0.42 7.99 20.65
C LEU A 109 0.66 7.65 21.69
N GLU A 110 1.84 7.20 21.25
CA GLU A 110 3.02 7.03 22.10
C GLU A 110 3.44 8.34 22.76
N LYS A 111 3.51 9.42 21.99
CA LYS A 111 3.83 10.76 22.53
C LYS A 111 2.76 11.30 23.49
N LYS A 112 1.54 10.80 23.40
CA LYS A 112 0.43 11.12 24.32
C LYS A 112 0.32 10.19 25.52
N ASP A 113 1.20 9.20 25.63
CA ASP A 113 1.18 8.16 26.68
C ASP A 113 -0.21 7.52 26.85
N THR A 114 -0.82 7.14 25.74
CA THR A 114 -2.16 6.55 25.72
C THR A 114 -2.13 5.07 26.12
N SER A 115 -3.30 4.42 26.11
CA SER A 115 -3.46 3.01 26.47
C SER A 115 -2.55 2.06 25.68
N ASP A 116 -1.74 1.28 26.38
CA ASP A 116 -0.87 0.26 25.77
C ASP A 116 -1.66 -0.82 25.01
N TYR A 117 -2.90 -1.13 25.42
CA TYR A 117 -3.78 -2.03 24.67
C TYR A 117 -4.16 -1.44 23.31
N LEU A 118 -4.43 -0.13 23.22
CA LEU A 118 -4.76 0.54 21.98
C LEU A 118 -3.56 0.56 21.03
N ILE A 119 -2.36 0.86 21.55
CA ILE A 119 -1.12 0.80 20.76
C ILE A 119 -0.90 -0.61 20.23
N GLY A 120 -1.07 -1.63 21.10
CA GLY A 120 -1.00 -3.03 20.69
C GLY A 120 -2.00 -3.38 19.59
N LEU A 121 -3.26 -2.97 19.72
CA LEU A 121 -4.31 -3.19 18.73
C LEU A 121 -3.92 -2.60 17.36
N LEU A 122 -3.40 -1.38 17.33
CA LEU A 122 -2.92 -0.75 16.09
C LEU A 122 -1.71 -1.48 15.49
N LEU A 123 -0.80 -1.99 16.31
CA LEU A 123 0.31 -2.84 15.84
C LEU A 123 -0.21 -4.13 15.20
N GLY A 124 -1.24 -4.75 15.76
CA GLY A 124 -1.92 -5.89 15.16
C GLY A 124 -2.55 -5.53 13.81
N PHE A 125 -3.18 -4.36 13.68
CA PHE A 125 -3.69 -3.88 12.40
C PHE A 125 -2.57 -3.59 11.40
N CYS A 126 -1.39 -3.15 11.83
CA CYS A 126 -0.23 -3.05 10.94
C CYS A 126 0.17 -4.42 10.37
N ILE A 127 0.18 -5.46 11.21
CA ILE A 127 0.45 -6.86 10.76
C ILE A 127 -0.62 -7.30 9.76
N LEU A 128 -1.90 -7.06 10.04
CA LEU A 128 -3.00 -7.43 9.15
C LEU A 128 -3.09 -6.56 7.89
N THR A 129 -2.45 -5.42 7.86
CA THR A 129 -2.33 -4.60 6.64
C THR A 129 -1.22 -5.14 5.72
N LYS A 130 -0.03 -5.33 6.26
CA LYS A 130 1.12 -5.90 5.55
C LYS A 130 2.05 -6.57 6.56
N HIS A 131 1.92 -7.86 6.70
CA HIS A 131 2.61 -8.63 7.73
C HIS A 131 4.15 -8.49 7.66
N THR A 132 4.73 -8.40 6.46
CA THR A 132 6.18 -8.24 6.27
C THR A 132 6.76 -6.97 6.91
N ILE A 133 5.99 -5.88 6.95
CA ILE A 133 6.40 -4.61 7.58
C ILE A 133 5.82 -4.52 9.00
N GLY A 134 4.57 -4.92 9.17
CA GLY A 134 3.87 -4.83 10.45
C GLY A 134 4.59 -5.55 11.59
N ILE A 135 5.20 -6.70 11.31
CA ILE A 135 6.03 -7.43 12.30
C ILE A 135 7.23 -6.59 12.74
N PHE A 136 7.91 -5.89 11.81
CA PHE A 136 9.03 -5.02 12.18
C PHE A 136 8.57 -3.82 13.03
N LEU A 137 7.35 -3.31 12.83
CA LEU A 137 6.80 -2.22 13.64
C LEU A 137 6.49 -2.61 15.09
N VAL A 138 6.47 -3.89 15.42
CA VAL A 138 6.36 -4.37 16.81
C VAL A 138 7.68 -4.23 17.57
N ILE A 139 8.82 -4.29 16.86
CA ILE A 139 10.16 -4.23 17.47
C ILE A 139 10.39 -2.99 18.35
N PRO A 140 10.02 -1.74 17.93
CA PRO A 140 10.17 -0.56 18.77
C PRO A 140 9.58 -0.71 20.15
N SER A 141 8.40 -1.32 20.28
CA SER A 141 7.76 -1.56 21.55
C SER A 141 8.59 -2.48 22.46
N PHE A 142 9.17 -3.55 21.90
CA PHE A 142 10.02 -4.45 22.66
C PHE A 142 11.34 -3.79 23.09
N VAL A 143 12.00 -3.08 22.21
CA VAL A 143 13.28 -2.43 22.48
C VAL A 143 13.12 -1.28 23.47
N PHE A 144 12.14 -0.42 23.24
CA PHE A 144 11.95 0.80 24.06
C PHE A 144 11.43 0.50 25.45
N TYR A 145 10.49 -0.45 25.57
CA TYR A 145 9.84 -0.81 26.85
C TYR A 145 10.37 -2.12 27.46
N PHE A 146 11.56 -2.57 27.05
CA PHE A 146 12.12 -3.85 27.51
C PHE A 146 12.12 -4.04 29.03
N LYS A 147 12.32 -2.94 29.78
CA LYS A 147 12.31 -2.94 31.26
C LYS A 147 10.90 -2.89 31.86
N ASP A 148 9.89 -2.45 31.11
CA ASP A 148 8.50 -2.36 31.55
C ASP A 148 7.67 -3.52 31.01
N LYS A 149 7.83 -4.67 31.64
CA LYS A 149 7.13 -5.91 31.26
C LYS A 149 5.60 -5.77 31.26
N LYS A 150 5.05 -4.91 32.14
CA LYS A 150 3.60 -4.68 32.23
C LYS A 150 3.07 -3.96 30.97
N ARG A 151 3.77 -2.94 30.50
CA ARG A 151 3.44 -2.27 29.24
C ARG A 151 3.57 -3.23 28.06
N LEU A 152 4.68 -3.97 27.97
CA LEU A 152 4.91 -4.95 26.93
C LEU A 152 3.80 -6.00 26.87
N PHE A 153 3.39 -6.55 28.02
CA PHE A 153 2.33 -7.54 28.07
C PHE A 153 0.99 -6.98 27.54
N LYS A 154 0.61 -5.76 27.95
CA LYS A 154 -0.63 -5.13 27.46
C LYS A 154 -0.58 -4.91 25.94
N ARG A 155 0.55 -4.46 25.40
CA ARG A 155 0.74 -4.28 23.95
C ARG A 155 0.69 -5.61 23.21
N PHE A 156 1.32 -6.63 23.76
CA PHE A 156 1.29 -7.96 23.18
C PHE A 156 -0.14 -8.51 23.13
N VAL A 157 -0.88 -8.42 24.23
CA VAL A 157 -2.30 -8.84 24.26
C VAL A 157 -3.13 -8.02 23.25
N GLY A 158 -2.97 -6.69 23.24
CA GLY A 158 -3.64 -5.83 22.25
C GLY A 158 -3.35 -6.24 20.80
N CYS A 159 -2.09 -6.55 20.50
CA CYS A 159 -1.65 -6.96 19.16
C CYS A 159 -2.22 -8.36 18.76
N LEU A 160 -2.31 -9.26 19.71
CA LEU A 160 -2.84 -10.59 19.45
C LEU A 160 -4.34 -10.59 19.11
N ILE A 161 -5.13 -9.68 19.69
CA ILE A 161 -6.60 -9.68 19.48
C ILE A 161 -6.97 -9.68 18.00
N PRO A 162 -6.58 -8.71 17.15
CA PRO A 162 -6.95 -8.71 15.74
C PRO A 162 -6.33 -9.90 14.99
N CYS A 163 -5.10 -10.31 15.34
CA CYS A 163 -4.44 -11.43 14.68
C CYS A 163 -5.17 -12.75 14.95
N VAL A 164 -5.61 -12.98 16.20
CA VAL A 164 -6.38 -14.19 16.57
C VAL A 164 -7.74 -14.18 15.87
N ILE A 165 -8.45 -13.06 15.87
CA ILE A 165 -9.74 -12.92 15.17
C ILE A 165 -9.55 -13.26 13.67
N PHE A 166 -8.49 -12.75 13.05
CA PHE A 166 -8.21 -13.04 11.64
C PHE A 166 -7.89 -14.53 11.40
N VAL A 167 -7.10 -15.16 12.25
CA VAL A 167 -6.83 -16.62 12.15
C VAL A 167 -8.12 -17.42 12.31
N ILE A 168 -8.97 -17.08 13.27
CA ILE A 168 -10.28 -17.74 13.45
C ILE A 168 -11.13 -17.57 12.19
N TYR A 169 -11.18 -16.36 11.62
CA TYR A 169 -11.88 -16.10 10.36
C TYR A 169 -11.37 -17.02 9.24
N LEU A 170 -10.05 -17.11 9.05
CA LEU A 170 -9.45 -17.97 8.01
C LEU A 170 -9.79 -19.46 8.22
N LEU A 171 -9.86 -19.92 9.47
CA LEU A 171 -10.24 -21.29 9.79
C LEU A 171 -11.73 -21.56 9.49
N ILE A 172 -12.62 -20.60 9.81
CA ILE A 172 -14.05 -20.71 9.54
C ILE A 172 -14.33 -20.79 8.02
N ILE A 173 -13.67 -19.96 7.22
CA ILE A 173 -13.86 -19.96 5.76
C ILE A 173 -13.04 -21.03 5.04
N GLY A 174 -12.23 -21.83 5.76
CA GLY A 174 -11.38 -22.88 5.19
C GLY A 174 -10.16 -22.37 4.41
N ALA A 175 -9.83 -21.07 4.47
CA ALA A 175 -8.79 -20.43 3.65
C ALA A 175 -7.41 -20.37 4.32
N PHE A 176 -7.23 -20.94 5.49
CA PHE A 176 -5.96 -20.85 6.25
C PHE A 176 -4.75 -21.38 5.45
N LYS A 177 -4.93 -22.50 4.76
CA LYS A 177 -3.87 -23.12 3.95
C LYS A 177 -3.49 -22.21 2.76
N ASP A 178 -4.48 -21.66 2.09
CA ASP A 178 -4.26 -20.79 0.92
C ASP A 178 -3.65 -19.45 1.33
N PHE A 179 -4.12 -18.87 2.44
CA PHE A 179 -3.46 -17.73 3.06
C PHE A 179 -1.99 -17.99 3.36
N PHE A 180 -1.68 -19.15 3.99
CA PHE A 180 -0.29 -19.49 4.34
C PHE A 180 0.57 -19.66 3.09
N ASP A 181 0.03 -20.33 2.06
CA ASP A 181 0.72 -20.50 0.79
C ASP A 181 0.97 -19.15 0.07
N LEU A 182 -0.04 -18.29 -0.02
CA LEU A 182 0.05 -17.01 -0.73
C LEU A 182 0.88 -15.97 0.04
N CYS A 183 0.56 -15.78 1.31
CA CYS A 183 1.09 -14.67 2.10
C CYS A 183 2.38 -14.99 2.87
N VAL A 184 2.71 -16.27 3.09
CA VAL A 184 3.90 -16.67 3.84
C VAL A 184 4.91 -17.36 2.91
N LEU A 185 4.55 -18.49 2.31
CA LEU A 185 5.46 -19.23 1.46
C LEU A 185 5.72 -18.52 0.13
N GLY A 186 4.70 -17.88 -0.45
CA GLY A 186 4.81 -17.11 -1.68
C GLY A 186 5.74 -15.90 -1.61
N LEU A 187 6.02 -15.40 -0.38
CA LEU A 187 7.00 -14.30 -0.20
C LEU A 187 8.41 -14.67 -0.70
N PHE A 188 8.81 -15.93 -0.57
CA PHE A 188 10.12 -16.36 -1.05
C PHE A 188 10.20 -16.30 -2.57
N ASP A 189 9.16 -16.76 -3.27
CA ASP A 189 9.08 -16.67 -4.72
C ASP A 189 8.93 -15.21 -5.17
N PHE A 190 8.11 -14.42 -4.49
CA PHE A 190 7.94 -13.00 -4.76
C PHE A 190 9.27 -12.24 -4.64
N ALA A 191 9.98 -12.40 -3.53
CA ALA A 191 11.24 -11.72 -3.27
C ALA A 191 12.33 -12.12 -4.29
N SER A 192 12.36 -13.39 -4.71
CA SER A 192 13.34 -13.89 -5.67
C SER A 192 13.15 -13.35 -7.10
N LYS A 193 11.92 -12.98 -7.46
CA LYS A 193 11.54 -12.59 -8.82
C LYS A 193 11.25 -11.11 -9.00
N ASN A 194 10.80 -10.44 -7.92
CA ASN A 194 10.40 -9.05 -7.97
C ASN A 194 11.34 -8.13 -7.16
N SER A 195 12.54 -8.58 -6.80
CA SER A 195 13.53 -7.71 -6.17
C SER A 195 14.04 -6.70 -7.20
N GLU A 196 13.80 -5.43 -6.95
CA GLU A 196 14.27 -4.33 -7.77
C GLU A 196 15.15 -3.41 -6.93
N ILE A 197 16.35 -3.11 -7.42
CA ILE A 197 17.27 -2.18 -6.74
C ILE A 197 17.60 -1.03 -7.68
N ILE A 198 16.89 0.07 -7.56
CA ILE A 198 17.26 1.32 -8.23
C ILE A 198 18.30 2.02 -7.35
N ILE A 199 19.57 1.98 -7.77
CA ILE A 199 20.75 2.38 -6.98
C ILE A 199 20.57 3.74 -6.30
N LYS A 200 20.05 4.75 -7.00
CA LYS A 200 19.83 6.09 -6.42
C LYS A 200 18.91 6.05 -5.19
N TYR A 201 17.82 5.30 -5.25
CA TYR A 201 16.89 5.19 -4.11
C TYR A 201 17.44 4.33 -2.99
N ALA A 202 18.22 3.31 -3.31
CA ALA A 202 18.94 2.52 -2.31
C ALA A 202 19.93 3.41 -1.53
N VAL A 203 20.76 4.20 -2.23
CA VAL A 203 21.72 5.12 -1.61
C VAL A 203 21.01 6.14 -0.72
N PHE A 204 20.00 6.83 -1.21
CA PHE A 204 19.25 7.81 -0.40
C PHE A 204 18.53 7.18 0.80
N SER A 205 18.00 5.97 0.64
CA SER A 205 17.35 5.26 1.75
C SER A 205 18.36 4.86 2.82
N ILE A 206 19.55 4.42 2.44
CA ILE A 206 20.65 4.11 3.37
C ILE A 206 21.12 5.39 4.07
N MET A 207 21.22 6.52 3.38
CA MET A 207 21.54 7.81 4.01
C MET A 207 20.49 8.18 5.07
N LEU A 208 19.20 8.07 4.75
CA LEU A 208 18.12 8.31 5.72
C LEU A 208 18.18 7.34 6.91
N LEU A 209 18.52 6.07 6.66
CA LEU A 209 18.73 5.07 7.71
C LEU A 209 19.86 5.47 8.66
N VAL A 210 21.01 5.89 8.11
CA VAL A 210 22.14 6.37 8.91
C VAL A 210 21.74 7.60 9.73
N LEU A 211 21.04 8.57 9.13
CA LEU A 211 20.53 9.74 9.86
C LEU A 211 19.55 9.33 10.98
N THR A 212 18.72 8.32 10.75
CA THR A 212 17.81 7.77 11.77
C THR A 212 18.59 7.14 12.93
N ILE A 213 19.65 6.39 12.65
CA ILE A 213 20.52 5.81 13.68
C ILE A 213 21.20 6.92 14.48
N VAL A 214 21.75 7.93 13.82
CA VAL A 214 22.33 9.10 14.47
C VAL A 214 21.28 9.80 15.36
N TYR A 215 20.07 9.99 14.86
CA TYR A 215 18.97 10.56 15.66
C TYR A 215 18.70 9.74 16.92
N ILE A 216 18.64 8.41 16.83
CA ILE A 216 18.44 7.53 18.01
C ILE A 216 19.57 7.70 19.02
N ILE A 217 20.84 7.79 18.57
CA ILE A 217 22.00 7.95 19.46
C ILE A 217 21.88 9.23 20.30
N PHE A 218 21.46 10.34 19.70
CA PHE A 218 21.30 11.63 20.38
C PHE A 218 19.96 11.78 21.14
N ASN A 219 18.92 11.03 20.72
CA ASN A 219 17.57 11.14 21.26
C ASN A 219 17.04 9.78 21.75
N LYS A 220 17.81 9.07 22.57
CA LYS A 220 17.50 7.70 23.05
C LYS A 220 16.12 7.55 23.71
N LYS A 221 15.55 8.63 24.24
CA LYS A 221 14.24 8.64 24.90
C LYS A 221 13.08 8.94 23.95
N ASP A 222 13.35 9.26 22.69
CA ASP A 222 12.29 9.49 21.70
C ASP A 222 12.03 8.20 20.89
N ILE A 223 10.88 7.62 21.10
CA ILE A 223 10.44 6.39 20.43
C ILE A 223 10.31 6.57 18.90
N LEU A 224 10.17 7.81 18.43
CA LEU A 224 10.09 8.13 17.00
C LEU A 224 11.21 7.46 16.20
N GLY A 225 12.47 7.62 16.63
CA GLY A 225 13.61 7.05 15.92
C GLY A 225 13.52 5.53 15.73
N TYR A 226 13.04 4.83 16.74
CA TYR A 226 12.88 3.38 16.68
C TYR A 226 11.80 2.95 15.68
N TYR A 227 10.68 3.68 15.59
CA TYR A 227 9.65 3.43 14.56
C TYR A 227 10.16 3.74 13.15
N LEU A 228 10.93 4.82 12.97
CA LEU A 228 11.54 5.15 11.68
C LEU A 228 12.55 4.09 11.23
N LEU A 229 13.35 3.59 12.17
CA LEU A 229 14.29 2.49 11.92
C LEU A 229 13.55 1.23 11.45
N SER A 230 12.48 0.85 12.15
CA SER A 230 11.68 -0.33 11.80
C SER A 230 10.92 -0.14 10.46
N TYR A 231 10.47 1.08 10.17
CA TYR A 231 9.77 1.38 8.91
C TYR A 231 10.69 1.29 7.68
N PHE A 232 12.02 1.30 7.86
CA PHE A 232 12.97 1.01 6.78
C PHE A 232 12.66 -0.33 6.08
N SER A 233 12.03 -1.27 6.77
CA SER A 233 11.57 -2.54 6.19
C SER A 233 10.67 -2.36 4.95
N VAL A 234 10.04 -1.18 4.75
CA VAL A 234 9.26 -0.87 3.55
C VAL A 234 10.11 -0.90 2.29
N MET A 235 11.42 -0.64 2.41
CA MET A 235 12.36 -0.64 1.29
C MET A 235 12.80 -2.04 0.85
N ILE A 236 12.52 -3.08 1.65
CA ILE A 236 13.01 -4.44 1.41
C ILE A 236 11.87 -5.32 0.87
N PRO A 237 12.07 -6.03 -0.24
CA PRO A 237 13.26 -6.17 -1.11
C PRO A 237 13.31 -5.18 -2.29
N ILE A 238 12.41 -4.20 -2.36
CA ILE A 238 12.20 -3.33 -3.53
C ILE A 238 12.62 -1.91 -3.21
N PHE A 239 13.80 -1.49 -3.70
CA PHE A 239 14.31 -0.12 -3.59
C PHE A 239 13.83 0.74 -4.76
N SER A 240 12.51 0.97 -4.85
CA SER A 240 11.89 1.78 -5.90
C SER A 240 11.57 3.21 -5.43
N TYR A 241 11.24 4.06 -6.39
CA TYR A 241 10.78 5.43 -6.12
C TYR A 241 9.53 5.47 -5.23
N TYR A 242 8.62 4.52 -5.38
CA TYR A 242 7.40 4.44 -4.62
C TYR A 242 7.66 4.17 -3.12
N HIS A 243 8.41 3.11 -2.82
CA HIS A 243 8.77 2.78 -1.44
C HIS A 243 9.63 3.87 -0.80
N PHE A 244 10.56 4.45 -1.58
CA PHE A 244 11.37 5.58 -1.14
C PHE A 244 10.53 6.82 -0.79
N SER A 245 9.47 7.13 -1.57
CA SER A 245 8.60 8.27 -1.28
C SER A 245 7.92 8.16 0.09
N LEU A 246 7.46 6.97 0.45
CA LEU A 246 6.85 6.70 1.76
C LEU A 246 7.87 6.75 2.90
N TYR A 247 9.05 6.17 2.68
CA TYR A 247 10.13 6.20 3.68
C TYR A 247 10.63 7.63 3.91
N LEU A 248 10.81 8.42 2.84
CA LEU A 248 11.19 9.82 2.93
C LEU A 248 10.13 10.65 3.70
N ALA A 249 8.84 10.43 3.38
CA ALA A 249 7.75 11.13 4.04
C ALA A 249 7.75 10.89 5.56
N ILE A 250 7.83 9.64 6.00
CA ILE A 250 7.83 9.34 7.44
C ILE A 250 9.14 9.80 8.12
N CYS A 251 10.30 9.70 7.46
CA CYS A 251 11.57 10.22 7.99
C CYS A 251 11.58 11.73 8.14
N SER A 252 10.74 12.48 7.41
CA SER A 252 10.60 13.92 7.59
C SER A 252 10.14 14.30 9.00
N LEU A 253 9.44 13.40 9.72
CA LEU A 253 9.04 13.62 11.11
C LEU A 253 10.24 13.81 12.04
N MET A 254 11.36 13.16 11.76
CA MET A 254 12.63 13.37 12.47
C MET A 254 13.13 14.80 12.26
N LEU A 255 13.12 15.27 11.00
CA LEU A 255 13.51 16.64 10.68
C LEU A 255 12.60 17.66 11.42
N LEU A 256 11.27 17.43 11.43
CA LEU A 256 10.32 18.28 12.14
C LEU A 256 10.58 18.30 13.66
N SER A 257 11.11 17.21 14.22
CA SER A 257 11.44 17.11 15.65
C SER A 257 12.67 17.93 16.04
N ILE A 258 13.68 18.02 15.16
CA ILE A 258 14.96 18.69 15.45
C ILE A 258 15.02 20.16 15.02
N LEU A 259 14.18 20.58 14.08
CA LEU A 259 14.16 21.96 13.60
C LEU A 259 13.68 22.93 14.69
N LYS A 260 14.53 23.90 15.04
CA LYS A 260 14.25 24.94 16.04
C LYS A 260 13.75 26.26 15.43
N LEU A 261 13.53 26.29 14.10
CA LEU A 261 12.97 27.50 13.44
C LEU A 261 11.54 27.75 13.87
N SER A 262 11.09 29.01 13.82
CA SER A 262 9.72 29.33 14.21
C SER A 262 8.72 28.61 13.29
N ASP A 263 7.63 28.14 13.87
CA ASP A 263 6.58 27.40 13.18
C ASP A 263 5.98 28.18 11.99
N ARG A 264 5.97 29.53 12.10
CA ARG A 264 5.46 30.40 11.04
C ARG A 264 6.32 30.32 9.77
N TYR A 265 7.64 30.45 9.89
CA TYR A 265 8.55 30.38 8.74
C TYR A 265 8.59 29.00 8.10
N LEU A 266 8.63 27.96 8.93
CA LEU A 266 8.60 26.57 8.44
C LEU A 266 7.27 26.22 7.75
N GLY A 267 6.16 26.75 8.30
CA GLY A 267 4.84 26.59 7.68
C GLY A 267 4.77 27.27 6.30
N ILE A 268 5.21 28.53 6.20
CA ILE A 268 5.24 29.26 4.93
C ILE A 268 6.14 28.56 3.91
N LEU A 269 7.35 28.16 4.33
CA LEU A 269 8.29 27.44 3.48
C LEU A 269 7.66 26.14 2.96
N GLY A 270 7.07 25.33 3.84
CA GLY A 270 6.42 24.06 3.47
C GLY A 270 5.29 24.27 2.46
N ILE A 271 4.40 25.25 2.70
CA ILE A 271 3.31 25.58 1.77
C ILE A 271 3.88 26.01 0.42
N SER A 272 4.84 26.95 0.41
CA SER A 272 5.42 27.48 -0.82
C SER A 272 6.09 26.39 -1.64
N LEU A 273 6.88 25.52 -1.02
CA LEU A 273 7.53 24.41 -1.69
C LEU A 273 6.52 23.37 -2.22
N THR A 274 5.47 23.07 -1.46
CA THR A 274 4.39 22.16 -1.92
C THR A 274 3.68 22.76 -3.14
N MET A 275 3.36 24.05 -3.12
CA MET A 275 2.72 24.74 -4.24
C MET A 275 3.60 24.78 -5.49
N VAL A 276 4.91 24.99 -5.34
CA VAL A 276 5.86 24.95 -6.47
C VAL A 276 5.87 23.56 -7.10
N ILE A 277 5.99 22.50 -6.30
CA ILE A 277 5.98 21.12 -6.83
C ILE A 277 4.63 20.80 -7.49
N PHE A 278 3.52 21.21 -6.87
CA PHE A 278 2.19 20.99 -7.41
C PHE A 278 1.99 21.74 -8.74
N SER A 279 2.42 23.00 -8.82
CA SER A 279 2.38 23.78 -10.06
C SER A 279 3.23 23.16 -11.17
N PHE A 280 4.43 22.69 -10.80
CA PHE A 280 5.32 21.99 -11.73
C PHE A 280 4.68 20.70 -12.26
N TYR A 281 4.07 19.91 -11.36
CA TYR A 281 3.36 18.68 -11.74
C TYR A 281 2.17 18.98 -12.67
N ILE A 282 1.35 20.00 -12.35
CA ILE A 282 0.24 20.44 -13.20
C ILE A 282 0.77 20.85 -14.59
N THR A 283 1.80 21.69 -14.65
CA THR A 283 2.33 22.18 -15.91
C THR A 283 2.88 21.05 -16.79
N PHE A 284 3.61 20.10 -16.23
CA PHE A 284 4.28 19.05 -17.03
C PHE A 284 3.43 17.83 -17.34
N ASN A 285 2.45 17.47 -16.49
CA ASN A 285 1.67 16.26 -16.69
C ASN A 285 0.23 16.53 -17.16
N ILE A 286 -0.34 17.70 -16.83
CA ILE A 286 -1.73 18.01 -17.19
C ILE A 286 -1.82 18.66 -18.57
N THR A 287 -0.87 19.50 -18.96
CA THR A 287 -0.92 20.16 -20.28
C THR A 287 -0.71 19.20 -21.45
N GLY A 288 -0.05 18.05 -21.26
CA GLY A 288 0.13 17.04 -22.31
C GLY A 288 -1.05 16.10 -22.49
N GLU A 289 -1.75 15.73 -21.41
CA GLU A 289 -2.76 14.67 -21.44
C GLU A 289 -4.18 15.16 -21.11
N PHE A 290 -4.32 16.24 -20.35
CA PHE A 290 -5.61 16.72 -19.83
C PHE A 290 -6.45 17.49 -20.86
N LEU A 291 -5.82 18.18 -21.80
CA LEU A 291 -6.53 18.92 -22.84
C LEU A 291 -7.16 18.01 -23.92
N GLY A 292 -6.78 16.72 -23.93
CA GLY A 292 -7.34 15.73 -24.83
C GLY A 292 -8.40 14.79 -24.21
N ALA A 293 -8.55 14.77 -22.88
CA ALA A 293 -9.40 13.80 -22.19
C ALA A 293 -10.67 14.45 -21.66
N HIS A 294 -11.75 14.41 -22.43
CA HIS A 294 -13.07 14.91 -22.01
C HIS A 294 -13.76 14.06 -20.92
N ASN A 295 -13.17 12.94 -20.51
CA ASN A 295 -13.71 12.09 -19.45
C ASN A 295 -12.63 11.77 -18.43
N PHE A 296 -12.83 12.26 -17.21
CA PHE A 296 -12.08 11.87 -16.01
C PHE A 296 -12.38 10.41 -15.68
N ASN A 297 -11.80 9.49 -16.43
CA ASN A 297 -11.92 8.08 -16.12
C ASN A 297 -10.62 7.63 -15.45
N TYR A 298 -10.72 7.16 -14.21
CA TYR A 298 -9.58 6.68 -13.40
C TYR A 298 -8.78 5.59 -14.14
N VAL A 299 -9.44 4.81 -14.98
CA VAL A 299 -8.81 3.86 -15.89
C VAL A 299 -7.76 4.53 -16.79
N HIS A 300 -8.01 5.76 -17.23
CA HIS A 300 -7.06 6.55 -18.03
C HIS A 300 -5.80 6.94 -17.26
N LEU A 301 -5.97 7.35 -16.01
CA LEU A 301 -4.85 7.73 -15.14
C LEU A 301 -3.95 6.54 -14.78
N LEU A 302 -4.52 5.34 -14.69
CA LEU A 302 -3.81 4.15 -14.24
C LEU A 302 -3.37 3.21 -15.37
N SER A 303 -4.11 3.14 -16.48
CA SER A 303 -3.79 2.17 -17.55
C SER A 303 -2.88 2.71 -18.64
N GLY A 304 -2.63 4.03 -18.69
CA GLY A 304 -1.76 4.67 -19.69
C GLY A 304 -2.13 4.44 -21.16
N ASN A 305 -3.10 3.56 -21.45
CA ASN A 305 -3.46 3.21 -22.82
C ASN A 305 -4.92 2.76 -22.96
N LYS A 306 -5.82 3.74 -23.14
CA LYS A 306 -7.25 3.51 -23.33
C LYS A 306 -7.55 2.56 -24.50
N LYS A 307 -6.85 2.71 -25.63
CA LYS A 307 -7.08 1.90 -26.82
C LYS A 307 -6.82 0.41 -26.56
N ASN A 308 -5.74 0.09 -25.83
CA ASN A 308 -5.44 -1.31 -25.50
C ASN A 308 -6.47 -1.89 -24.53
N PHE A 309 -6.96 -1.08 -23.59
CA PHE A 309 -8.01 -1.52 -22.67
C PHE A 309 -9.32 -1.78 -23.44
N GLU A 310 -9.76 -0.85 -24.26
CA GLU A 310 -10.97 -0.98 -25.07
C GLU A 310 -10.89 -2.22 -25.99
N TYR A 311 -9.75 -2.40 -26.64
CA TYR A 311 -9.52 -3.57 -27.49
C TYR A 311 -9.56 -4.89 -26.72
N LEU A 312 -8.90 -4.98 -25.57
CA LEU A 312 -8.93 -6.17 -24.72
C LEU A 312 -10.33 -6.44 -24.16
N ASN A 313 -11.07 -5.40 -23.81
CA ASN A 313 -12.44 -5.52 -23.33
C ASN A 313 -13.38 -5.98 -24.45
N GLU A 314 -13.23 -5.46 -25.67
CA GLU A 314 -13.99 -5.94 -26.84
C GLU A 314 -13.69 -7.41 -27.15
N LEU A 315 -12.41 -7.81 -27.11
CA LEU A 315 -12.03 -9.21 -27.29
C LEU A 315 -12.64 -10.09 -26.21
N TYR A 316 -12.58 -9.66 -24.95
CA TYR A 316 -13.15 -10.38 -23.82
C TYR A 316 -14.66 -10.59 -24.04
N LEU A 317 -15.41 -9.54 -24.27
CA LEU A 317 -16.86 -9.61 -24.49
C LEU A 317 -17.23 -10.47 -25.72
N LYS A 318 -16.40 -10.45 -26.75
CA LYS A 318 -16.62 -11.27 -27.95
C LYS A 318 -16.54 -12.77 -27.65
N TYR A 319 -15.57 -13.18 -26.84
CA TYR A 319 -15.31 -14.60 -26.58
C TYR A 319 -16.00 -15.10 -25.31
N ASP A 320 -16.24 -14.27 -24.33
CA ASP A 320 -16.89 -14.67 -23.06
C ASP A 320 -18.35 -15.09 -23.28
N LYS A 321 -19.07 -14.44 -24.19
CA LYS A 321 -20.45 -14.84 -24.55
C LYS A 321 -20.57 -16.25 -25.12
N GLN A 322 -19.47 -16.85 -25.57
CA GLN A 322 -19.45 -18.17 -26.22
C GLN A 322 -18.79 -19.26 -25.38
N SER A 323 -18.00 -18.87 -24.35
CA SER A 323 -17.20 -19.82 -23.56
C SER A 323 -16.59 -19.12 -22.35
N ASN A 324 -16.22 -19.91 -21.37
CA ASN A 324 -15.52 -19.44 -20.18
C ASN A 324 -14.12 -18.91 -20.56
N THR A 325 -13.95 -17.60 -20.65
CA THR A 325 -12.73 -16.92 -21.09
C THR A 325 -11.98 -16.33 -19.87
N ASN A 326 -10.68 -16.61 -19.76
CA ASN A 326 -9.81 -16.00 -18.78
C ASN A 326 -8.85 -14.99 -19.42
N ILE A 327 -8.58 -13.91 -18.71
CA ILE A 327 -7.64 -12.87 -19.12
C ILE A 327 -6.38 -12.96 -18.24
N VAL A 328 -5.24 -13.16 -18.89
CA VAL A 328 -3.91 -13.12 -18.23
C VAL A 328 -3.25 -11.79 -18.59
N SER A 329 -3.60 -10.75 -17.88
CA SER A 329 -3.11 -9.38 -18.07
C SER A 329 -3.26 -8.60 -16.78
N SER A 330 -2.40 -7.63 -16.56
CA SER A 330 -2.56 -6.63 -15.49
C SER A 330 -3.87 -5.83 -15.59
N LYS A 331 -4.46 -5.79 -16.79
CA LYS A 331 -5.74 -5.12 -17.07
C LYS A 331 -6.96 -5.97 -16.73
N ASN A 332 -6.77 -7.23 -16.34
CA ASN A 332 -7.86 -8.14 -15.96
C ASN A 332 -8.78 -7.51 -14.91
N VAL A 333 -8.22 -6.92 -13.86
CA VAL A 333 -8.98 -6.24 -12.80
C VAL A 333 -9.95 -5.22 -13.37
N TRP A 334 -9.47 -4.37 -14.29
CA TRP A 334 -10.32 -3.33 -14.90
C TRP A 334 -11.40 -3.88 -15.80
N ILE A 335 -11.08 -4.91 -16.58
CA ILE A 335 -12.04 -5.56 -17.47
C ILE A 335 -13.15 -6.20 -16.64
N LYS A 336 -12.80 -6.92 -15.57
CA LYS A 336 -13.77 -7.54 -14.68
C LYS A 336 -14.66 -6.50 -14.00
N ILE A 337 -14.08 -5.47 -13.41
CA ILE A 337 -14.83 -4.40 -12.74
C ILE A 337 -15.74 -3.64 -13.74
N SER A 338 -15.25 -3.34 -14.93
CA SER A 338 -16.03 -2.62 -15.96
C SER A 338 -17.24 -3.42 -16.46
N ASN A 339 -17.21 -4.73 -16.33
CA ASN A 339 -18.31 -5.62 -16.69
C ASN A 339 -19.10 -6.10 -15.46
N GLU A 340 -18.86 -5.52 -14.29
CA GLU A 340 -19.49 -5.89 -13.01
C GLU A 340 -19.32 -7.38 -12.66
N GLU A 341 -18.17 -7.94 -13.03
CA GLU A 341 -17.87 -9.34 -12.84
C GLU A 341 -16.99 -9.55 -11.59
N LYS A 342 -17.00 -10.79 -11.13
CA LYS A 342 -16.12 -11.27 -10.07
C LYS A 342 -14.66 -11.28 -10.55
N LEU A 343 -13.73 -10.98 -9.62
CA LEU A 343 -12.33 -11.14 -9.88
C LEU A 343 -11.97 -12.64 -9.96
N ASP A 344 -10.80 -12.95 -10.46
CA ASP A 344 -10.37 -14.32 -10.65
C ASP A 344 -8.91 -14.55 -10.23
N TYR A 345 -8.46 -15.79 -10.36
CA TYR A 345 -7.09 -16.17 -10.01
C TYR A 345 -6.02 -15.42 -10.82
N PHE A 346 -6.35 -14.95 -12.03
CA PHE A 346 -5.40 -14.32 -12.95
C PHE A 346 -5.32 -12.80 -12.79
N MET A 347 -6.04 -12.22 -11.84
CA MET A 347 -6.10 -10.76 -11.66
C MET A 347 -4.74 -10.11 -11.34
N LEU A 348 -3.78 -10.89 -10.87
CA LEU A 348 -2.43 -10.46 -10.51
C LEU A 348 -1.37 -11.32 -11.19
N PRO A 349 -1.20 -11.21 -12.54
CA PRO A 349 -0.35 -12.12 -13.30
C PRO A 349 1.15 -11.80 -13.16
N LEU A 350 1.62 -11.52 -11.95
CA LEU A 350 3.03 -11.31 -11.64
C LEU A 350 3.63 -12.54 -10.96
N THR A 351 4.83 -12.88 -11.35
CA THR A 351 5.59 -13.96 -10.73
C THR A 351 5.71 -13.75 -9.23
N GLY A 352 5.41 -14.77 -8.45
CA GLY A 352 5.39 -14.70 -6.99
C GLY A 352 4.03 -14.39 -6.37
N ASN A 353 3.05 -13.93 -7.16
CA ASN A 353 1.71 -13.61 -6.66
C ASN A 353 0.74 -14.82 -6.64
N TYR A 354 1.22 -16.00 -6.99
CA TYR A 354 0.44 -17.24 -6.99
C TYR A 354 0.85 -18.23 -5.87
N GLY A 355 1.51 -17.73 -4.83
CA GLY A 355 2.03 -18.54 -3.74
C GLY A 355 3.33 -19.28 -4.09
N TYR A 356 3.69 -20.27 -3.28
CA TYR A 356 4.90 -21.05 -3.47
C TYR A 356 4.82 -21.89 -4.76
N ASN A 357 5.88 -21.88 -5.57
CA ASN A 357 5.89 -22.47 -6.92
C ASN A 357 4.75 -21.96 -7.82
N GLY A 358 4.35 -20.70 -7.63
CA GLY A 358 3.16 -20.13 -8.21
C GLY A 358 3.14 -20.11 -9.75
N THR A 359 4.29 -19.91 -10.41
CA THR A 359 4.39 -20.00 -11.87
C THR A 359 3.96 -21.39 -12.38
N LYS A 360 4.40 -22.47 -11.70
CA LYS A 360 3.99 -23.83 -12.05
C LYS A 360 2.47 -24.01 -11.83
N LYS A 361 1.94 -23.55 -10.70
CA LYS A 361 0.50 -23.59 -10.40
C LYS A 361 -0.33 -22.85 -11.46
N MET A 362 0.15 -21.67 -11.91
CA MET A 362 -0.49 -20.91 -12.97
C MET A 362 -0.52 -21.71 -14.28
N ILE A 363 0.63 -22.28 -14.69
CA ILE A 363 0.72 -23.11 -15.90
C ILE A 363 -0.19 -24.32 -15.82
N ASP A 364 -0.19 -25.02 -14.68
CA ASP A 364 -1.04 -26.20 -14.46
C ASP A 364 -2.52 -25.82 -14.49
N ARG A 365 -2.89 -24.65 -13.97
CA ARG A 365 -4.26 -24.14 -14.01
C ARG A 365 -4.71 -23.77 -15.42
N VAL A 366 -3.82 -23.18 -16.22
CA VAL A 366 -4.08 -22.92 -17.65
C VAL A 366 -4.26 -24.24 -18.40
N LYS A 367 -3.37 -25.24 -18.20
CA LYS A 367 -3.42 -26.53 -18.89
C LYS A 367 -4.64 -27.37 -18.52
N ASN A 368 -5.02 -27.36 -17.24
CA ASN A 368 -6.08 -28.22 -16.70
C ASN A 368 -7.40 -27.45 -16.48
N GLY A 369 -7.43 -26.16 -16.81
CA GLY A 369 -8.59 -25.30 -16.64
C GLY A 369 -9.73 -25.68 -17.60
N LYS A 370 -10.96 -25.34 -17.17
CA LYS A 370 -12.17 -25.55 -17.99
C LYS A 370 -12.40 -24.40 -18.99
N SER A 371 -11.50 -23.42 -19.04
CA SER A 371 -11.63 -22.27 -19.94
C SER A 371 -11.30 -22.67 -21.36
N THR A 372 -12.13 -22.24 -22.28
CA THR A 372 -11.96 -22.53 -23.70
C THR A 372 -10.96 -21.57 -24.33
N TYR A 373 -10.86 -20.35 -23.80
CA TYR A 373 -9.95 -19.32 -24.30
C TYR A 373 -9.18 -18.64 -23.17
N TYR A 374 -7.94 -18.26 -23.48
CA TYR A 374 -7.10 -17.41 -22.68
C TYR A 374 -6.67 -16.20 -23.52
N ILE A 375 -6.96 -15.00 -23.03
CA ILE A 375 -6.45 -13.75 -23.60
C ILE A 375 -5.20 -13.37 -22.85
N ILE A 376 -4.05 -13.37 -23.51
CA ILE A 376 -2.74 -13.07 -22.91
C ILE A 376 -2.22 -11.77 -23.51
N ASP A 377 -1.93 -10.80 -22.65
CA ASP A 377 -1.30 -9.55 -23.07
C ASP A 377 0.23 -9.74 -23.14
N MET A 378 0.73 -10.00 -24.32
CA MET A 378 2.15 -10.27 -24.57
C MET A 378 3.05 -9.05 -24.38
N VAL A 379 2.49 -7.84 -24.42
CA VAL A 379 3.26 -6.59 -24.25
C VAL A 379 3.82 -6.44 -22.84
N GLU A 380 3.23 -7.11 -21.86
CA GLU A 380 3.64 -7.07 -20.46
C GLU A 380 4.75 -8.08 -20.11
N TYR A 381 5.07 -9.00 -21.03
CA TYR A 381 5.99 -10.13 -20.80
C TYR A 381 7.26 -10.07 -21.67
N ILE A 382 7.44 -9.02 -22.47
CA ILE A 382 8.65 -8.71 -23.23
C ILE A 382 9.37 -7.54 -22.58
#